data_afc41ffef64b6b136aeeebc2003eb5a8
#
_entry.id   afc41ffef64b6b136aeeebc2003eb5a8
#
_cell.length_a   1.000
_cell.length_b   1.000
_cell.length_c   1.000
_cell.angle_alpha   90.00
_cell.angle_beta   90.00
_cell.angle_gamma   90.00
#
_symmetry.space_group_name_H-M   'P 1'
#
loop_
_entity.id
_entity.type
_entity.pdbx_description
1 polymer ?
#
loop_
_entity_poly.entity_id
_entity_poly.type
_entity_poly.pdbx_seq_one_letter_code
_entity_poly.pdbx_strand_id
1 'polypeptide(L)'
;MDRILHILLVFLFSLTIISCSEDKEESTTDTTALVIAEVKAVTTPTTDTTPNYTFSSTEAGTITYGGSCSSSTTSASSGNNTITLVSLSIGTYSDCTITLTDAAGNVSSSLTLSSFTLAESKQMGGSMQGGQLSLSTVVTTVAGTGSSGSADNTTGTSASFNKPSGITTDGTNLYVSDDYNHLIRKIVIST
;
A
#
# COMPACT_ATOMS: atom_id res chain seq x y z
N MET A 1 54.20 32.70 83.57
CA MET A 1 52.88 32.82 84.16
C MET A 1 51.88 32.88 83.06
N ASP A 2 51.61 31.85 82.38
CA ASP A 2 50.50 31.88 81.44
C ASP A 2 49.92 30.47 81.30
N ARG A 3 48.71 30.43 81.68
CA ARG A 3 47.90 29.21 81.60
C ARG A 3 47.43 29.05 80.19
N ILE A 4 48.14 28.24 79.45
CA ILE A 4 47.70 27.85 78.18
C ILE A 4 46.60 26.82 78.43
N LEU A 5 45.38 27.31 78.31
CA LEU A 5 44.20 26.55 78.37
C LEU A 5 44.14 25.66 77.09
N HIS A 6 44.54 24.42 77.27
CA HIS A 6 44.30 23.41 76.20
C HIS A 6 42.80 23.13 76.10
N ILE A 7 42.19 23.86 75.23
CA ILE A 7 40.85 23.46 74.78
C ILE A 7 41.05 22.27 73.85
N LEU A 8 40.91 21.09 74.45
CA LEU A 8 40.81 19.87 73.69
C LEU A 8 39.46 19.88 72.95
N LEU A 9 39.51 20.47 71.79
CA LEU A 9 38.35 20.39 70.87
C LEU A 9 38.27 18.98 70.35
N VAL A 10 37.55 18.14 71.11
CA VAL A 10 37.14 16.81 70.59
C VAL A 10 36.18 17.03 69.43
N PHE A 11 36.78 17.12 68.27
CA PHE A 11 35.95 16.91 67.03
C PHE A 11 35.43 15.48 67.08
N LEU A 12 34.24 15.32 67.60
CA LEU A 12 33.45 14.17 67.34
C LEU A 12 33.06 14.19 65.80
N PHE A 13 33.93 13.58 65.04
CA PHE A 13 33.63 13.26 63.66
C PHE A 13 32.53 12.19 63.73
N SER A 14 31.30 12.67 63.78
CA SER A 14 30.15 11.79 63.56
C SER A 14 30.28 11.27 62.10
N LEU A 15 30.90 10.11 61.99
CA LEU A 15 30.90 9.35 60.76
C LEU A 15 29.49 8.84 60.56
N THR A 16 28.64 9.68 59.96
CA THR A 16 27.43 9.19 59.38
C THR A 16 27.83 8.31 58.22
N ILE A 17 27.89 7.02 58.46
CA ILE A 17 27.83 6.03 57.43
C ILE A 17 26.46 6.23 56.77
N ILE A 18 26.47 6.97 55.64
CA ILE A 18 25.40 6.90 54.68
C ILE A 18 25.48 5.45 54.18
N SER A 19 24.68 4.60 54.78
CA SER A 19 24.35 3.31 54.20
C SER A 19 23.64 3.66 52.89
N CYS A 20 24.41 3.69 51.83
CA CYS A 20 23.84 3.58 50.51
C CYS A 20 23.20 2.19 50.52
N SER A 21 21.92 2.11 50.83
CA SER A 21 21.14 0.98 50.42
C SER A 21 21.26 1.02 48.90
N GLU A 22 22.04 0.11 48.34
CA GLU A 22 21.86 -0.30 46.98
C GLU A 22 20.41 -0.78 46.90
N ASP A 23 19.49 0.15 46.57
CA ASP A 23 18.26 -0.22 45.98
C ASP A 23 18.67 -1.00 44.73
N LYS A 24 18.75 -2.33 44.87
CA LYS A 24 18.65 -3.21 43.75
C LYS A 24 17.31 -2.83 43.13
N GLU A 25 17.34 -1.92 42.15
CA GLU A 25 16.28 -1.89 41.20
C GLU A 25 16.17 -3.34 40.67
N GLU A 26 15.17 -4.02 41.18
CA GLU A 26 14.78 -5.30 40.64
C GLU A 26 14.42 -4.98 39.19
N SER A 27 15.37 -5.16 38.29
CA SER A 27 15.14 -5.05 36.86
C SER A 27 14.06 -6.08 36.55
N THR A 28 12.82 -5.65 36.63
CA THR A 28 11.69 -6.46 36.18
C THR A 28 11.87 -6.60 34.70
N THR A 29 12.39 -7.76 34.30
CA THR A 29 12.50 -8.11 32.88
C THR A 29 11.09 -8.02 32.30
N ASP A 30 10.91 -7.16 31.31
CA ASP A 30 9.65 -7.07 30.58
C ASP A 30 9.39 -8.43 29.91
N THR A 31 8.26 -9.02 30.22
CA THR A 31 7.80 -10.29 29.66
C THR A 31 6.47 -10.13 28.91
N THR A 32 6.03 -8.90 28.72
CA THR A 32 4.78 -8.58 28.05
C THR A 32 4.95 -8.77 26.53
N ALA A 33 4.17 -9.64 25.94
CA ALA A 33 4.20 -9.81 24.48
C ALA A 33 3.47 -8.63 23.81
N LEU A 34 4.07 -8.08 22.73
CA LEU A 34 3.44 -7.05 21.91
C LEU A 34 2.20 -7.61 21.22
N VAL A 35 1.15 -6.79 21.17
CA VAL A 35 -0.05 -7.07 20.38
C VAL A 35 -0.06 -6.14 19.17
N ILE A 36 -0.18 -6.71 17.97
CA ILE A 36 -0.29 -5.98 16.72
C ILE A 36 -1.59 -6.34 16.01
N ALA A 37 -2.21 -5.35 15.36
CA ALA A 37 -3.47 -5.52 14.64
C ALA A 37 -3.52 -4.65 13.39
N GLU A 38 -4.20 -5.13 12.34
CA GLU A 38 -4.46 -4.33 11.15
C GLU A 38 -5.37 -3.14 11.46
N VAL A 39 -5.00 -1.94 11.02
CA VAL A 39 -5.80 -0.71 11.13
C VAL A 39 -6.35 -0.29 9.78
N LYS A 40 -5.51 -0.34 8.74
CA LYS A 40 -5.90 -0.01 7.38
C LYS A 40 -5.18 -0.95 6.40
N ALA A 41 -5.96 -1.78 5.75
CA ALA A 41 -5.50 -2.67 4.69
C ALA A 41 -5.06 -1.87 3.45
N VAL A 42 -4.27 -2.52 2.60
CA VAL A 42 -4.00 -2.02 1.25
C VAL A 42 -5.31 -2.01 0.45
N THR A 43 -5.59 -0.92 -0.24
CA THR A 43 -6.75 -0.83 -1.15
C THR A 43 -6.63 -1.88 -2.25
N THR A 44 -7.70 -2.60 -2.52
CA THR A 44 -7.70 -3.67 -3.54
C THR A 44 -8.91 -3.58 -4.47
N PRO A 45 -8.73 -3.69 -5.81
CA PRO A 45 -7.45 -3.69 -6.51
C PRO A 45 -6.76 -2.31 -6.46
N THR A 46 -5.45 -2.28 -6.58
CA THR A 46 -4.66 -1.05 -6.68
C THR A 46 -3.70 -1.11 -7.88
N THR A 47 -3.34 0.07 -8.41
CA THR A 47 -2.26 0.22 -9.42
C THR A 47 -0.99 0.79 -8.80
N ASP A 48 -1.03 1.12 -7.50
CA ASP A 48 0.12 1.60 -6.75
C ASP A 48 1.05 0.43 -6.44
N THR A 49 2.25 0.46 -7.00
CA THR A 49 3.26 -0.60 -6.82
C THR A 49 3.97 -0.52 -5.47
N THR A 50 3.80 0.58 -4.73
CA THR A 50 4.39 0.81 -3.40
C THR A 50 3.32 1.18 -2.37
N PRO A 51 2.28 0.34 -2.18
CA PRO A 51 1.13 0.73 -1.40
C PRO A 51 1.46 0.88 0.09
N ASN A 52 0.69 1.75 0.74
CA ASN A 52 0.76 1.95 2.18
C ASN A 52 -0.12 0.94 2.91
N TYR A 53 0.40 0.46 4.05
CA TYR A 53 -0.30 -0.39 4.99
C TYR A 53 -0.19 0.19 6.39
N THR A 54 -1.27 0.13 7.19
CA THR A 54 -1.27 0.66 8.56
C THR A 54 -1.68 -0.44 9.55
N PHE A 55 -0.88 -0.61 10.58
CA PHE A 55 -1.16 -1.48 11.72
C PHE A 55 -0.97 -0.73 13.04
N SER A 56 -1.55 -1.22 14.11
CA SER A 56 -1.32 -0.74 15.47
C SER A 56 -0.39 -1.69 16.23
N SER A 57 0.34 -1.14 17.19
CA SER A 57 1.12 -1.91 18.16
C SER A 57 0.87 -1.39 19.57
N THR A 58 0.85 -2.27 20.56
CA THR A 58 0.80 -1.87 21.98
C THR A 58 2.10 -1.25 22.45
N GLU A 59 3.22 -1.63 21.85
CA GLU A 59 4.57 -1.22 22.26
C GLU A 59 5.44 -0.91 21.05
N ALA A 60 6.57 -0.24 21.31
CA ALA A 60 7.60 -0.03 20.30
C ALA A 60 8.40 -1.32 20.05
N GLY A 61 8.82 -1.53 18.81
CA GLY A 61 9.60 -2.71 18.46
C GLY A 61 10.22 -2.66 17.08
N THR A 62 11.04 -3.66 16.80
CA THR A 62 11.64 -3.91 15.48
C THR A 62 10.69 -4.74 14.63
N ILE A 63 10.44 -4.28 13.40
CA ILE A 63 9.55 -4.96 12.45
C ILE A 63 10.34 -6.02 11.68
N THR A 64 9.80 -7.23 11.62
CA THR A 64 10.24 -8.30 10.72
C THR A 64 9.14 -8.61 9.72
N TYR A 65 9.47 -8.60 8.46
CA TYR A 65 8.56 -8.90 7.34
C TYR A 65 8.71 -10.35 6.90
N GLY A 66 7.59 -10.93 6.44
CA GLY A 66 7.56 -12.27 5.89
C GLY A 66 6.66 -12.38 4.67
N GLY A 67 6.78 -13.49 3.95
CA GLY A 67 6.09 -13.69 2.68
C GLY A 67 6.68 -12.85 1.55
N SER A 68 5.83 -12.44 0.63
CA SER A 68 6.22 -11.69 -0.57
C SER A 68 6.34 -10.17 -0.37
N CYS A 69 6.11 -9.67 0.86
CA CYS A 69 6.13 -8.24 1.17
C CYS A 69 7.32 -7.86 2.03
N SER A 70 7.82 -6.65 1.82
CA SER A 70 8.82 -6.02 2.68
C SER A 70 8.69 -4.50 2.66
N SER A 71 9.39 -3.82 3.56
CA SER A 71 9.47 -2.36 3.64
C SER A 71 10.85 -1.94 4.13
N SER A 72 11.26 -0.72 3.80
CA SER A 72 12.47 -0.11 4.37
C SER A 72 12.27 0.37 5.81
N THR A 73 11.02 0.48 6.28
CA THR A 73 10.69 0.83 7.68
C THR A 73 10.91 -0.40 8.56
N THR A 74 11.86 -0.32 9.50
CA THR A 74 12.24 -1.46 10.35
C THR A 74 11.86 -1.27 11.82
N SER A 75 11.22 -0.15 12.20
CA SER A 75 10.81 0.14 13.57
C SER A 75 9.37 0.59 13.65
N ALA A 76 8.70 0.22 14.72
CA ALA A 76 7.35 0.65 15.06
C ALA A 76 7.35 1.35 16.43
N SER A 77 6.41 2.27 16.62
CA SER A 77 6.10 2.89 17.91
C SER A 77 4.81 2.29 18.47
N SER A 78 4.55 2.50 19.75
CA SER A 78 3.21 2.25 20.32
C SER A 78 2.16 3.13 19.60
N GLY A 79 1.01 2.55 19.28
CA GLY A 79 -0.05 3.17 18.49
C GLY A 79 0.00 2.79 17.01
N ASN A 80 -0.54 3.65 16.14
CA ASN A 80 -0.65 3.39 14.71
C ASN A 80 0.68 3.65 13.97
N ASN A 81 1.08 2.69 13.16
CA ASN A 81 2.27 2.72 12.31
C ASN A 81 1.87 2.53 10.86
N THR A 82 2.30 3.42 9.99
CA THR A 82 2.11 3.29 8.54
C THR A 82 3.44 2.96 7.89
N ILE A 83 3.46 1.89 7.13
CA ILE A 83 4.60 1.45 6.33
C ILE A 83 4.28 1.56 4.84
N THR A 84 5.29 1.84 4.03
CA THR A 84 5.20 1.78 2.57
C THR A 84 5.90 0.50 2.12
N LEU A 85 5.18 -0.36 1.42
CA LEU A 85 5.77 -1.60 0.89
C LEU A 85 6.77 -1.29 -0.21
N VAL A 86 7.80 -2.11 -0.36
CA VAL A 86 8.72 -2.01 -1.49
C VAL A 86 7.98 -2.33 -2.79
N SER A 87 8.55 -1.91 -3.92
CA SER A 87 7.90 -2.08 -5.23
C SER A 87 7.53 -3.54 -5.49
N LEU A 88 6.25 -3.75 -5.70
CA LEU A 88 5.62 -5.04 -5.96
C LEU A 88 5.27 -5.16 -7.46
N SER A 89 5.29 -6.37 -7.98
CA SER A 89 4.83 -6.69 -9.34
C SER A 89 3.32 -6.87 -9.38
N ILE A 90 2.72 -6.84 -10.57
CA ILE A 90 1.31 -7.19 -10.77
C ILE A 90 1.06 -8.61 -10.27
N GLY A 91 0.01 -8.79 -9.49
CA GLY A 91 -0.32 -10.06 -8.87
C GLY A 91 -1.19 -9.92 -7.63
N THR A 92 -1.55 -11.04 -7.03
CA THR A 92 -2.28 -11.10 -5.76
C THR A 92 -1.34 -11.52 -4.64
N TYR A 93 -1.37 -10.78 -3.55
CA TYR A 93 -0.56 -10.95 -2.35
C TYR A 93 -1.44 -11.39 -1.20
N SER A 94 -1.24 -12.59 -0.70
CA SER A 94 -2.01 -13.18 0.42
C SER A 94 -1.14 -13.81 1.49
N ASP A 95 0.18 -13.72 1.33
CA ASP A 95 1.18 -14.34 2.20
C ASP A 95 2.00 -13.33 3.01
N CYS A 96 1.72 -12.04 2.87
CA CYS A 96 2.44 -10.97 3.55
C CYS A 96 2.20 -11.01 5.05
N THR A 97 3.27 -11.00 5.83
CA THR A 97 3.19 -11.03 7.30
C THR A 97 4.12 -10.01 7.94
N ILE A 98 3.76 -9.61 9.16
CA ILE A 98 4.54 -8.74 10.03
C ILE A 98 4.62 -9.37 11.41
N THR A 99 5.82 -9.35 12.03
CA THR A 99 6.03 -9.59 13.46
C THR A 99 6.84 -8.43 14.05
N LEU A 100 6.63 -8.13 15.32
CA LEU A 100 7.39 -7.15 16.08
C LEU A 100 8.17 -7.82 17.20
N THR A 101 9.39 -7.33 17.43
CA THR A 101 10.20 -7.72 18.59
C THR A 101 10.55 -6.47 19.38
N ASP A 102 10.23 -6.42 20.68
CA ASP A 102 10.58 -5.30 21.57
C ASP A 102 12.04 -5.29 21.98
N ALA A 103 12.41 -4.32 22.81
CA ALA A 103 13.78 -4.20 23.34
C ALA A 103 14.16 -5.28 24.34
N ALA A 104 13.18 -5.94 25.00
CA ALA A 104 13.39 -7.03 25.92
C ALA A 104 13.50 -8.40 25.22
N GLY A 105 13.16 -8.45 23.91
CA GLY A 105 13.17 -9.68 23.10
C GLY A 105 11.84 -10.40 23.04
N ASN A 106 10.74 -9.82 23.55
CA ASN A 106 9.43 -10.42 23.39
C ASN A 106 8.96 -10.23 21.95
N VAL A 107 8.35 -11.27 21.38
CA VAL A 107 7.91 -11.29 19.98
C VAL A 107 6.39 -11.34 19.92
N SER A 108 5.79 -10.51 19.07
CA SER A 108 4.35 -10.54 18.81
C SER A 108 3.93 -11.83 18.08
N SER A 109 2.63 -12.15 18.12
CA SER A 109 2.06 -13.06 17.14
C SER A 109 2.23 -12.50 15.73
N SER A 110 2.32 -13.38 14.73
CA SER A 110 2.39 -12.95 13.33
C SER A 110 1.06 -12.34 12.88
N LEU A 111 1.10 -11.14 12.33
CA LEU A 111 -0.03 -10.47 11.68
C LEU A 111 0.05 -10.72 10.18
N THR A 112 -0.95 -11.41 9.63
CA THR A 112 -1.11 -11.56 8.18
C THR A 112 -1.90 -10.35 7.65
N LEU A 113 -1.37 -9.70 6.63
CA LEU A 113 -2.04 -8.59 5.97
C LEU A 113 -3.26 -9.10 5.20
N SER A 114 -4.35 -8.32 5.20
CA SER A 114 -5.49 -8.60 4.31
C SER A 114 -5.02 -8.69 2.87
N SER A 115 -5.47 -9.74 2.17
CA SER A 115 -5.07 -10.00 0.79
C SER A 115 -5.42 -8.82 -0.13
N PHE A 116 -4.50 -8.46 -1.01
CA PHE A 116 -4.69 -7.38 -1.98
C PHE A 116 -4.14 -7.76 -3.36
N THR A 117 -4.65 -7.11 -4.40
CA THR A 117 -4.26 -7.34 -5.79
C THR A 117 -3.71 -6.07 -6.41
N LEU A 118 -2.48 -6.15 -6.94
CA LEU A 118 -1.95 -5.16 -7.87
C LEU A 118 -2.43 -5.49 -9.28
N ALA A 119 -3.16 -4.56 -9.88
CA ALA A 119 -3.66 -4.65 -11.25
C ALA A 119 -2.91 -3.68 -12.15
N GLU A 120 -2.91 -3.97 -13.44
CA GLU A 120 -2.44 -2.98 -14.41
C GLU A 120 -3.32 -1.73 -14.36
N SER A 121 -2.69 -0.55 -14.47
CA SER A 121 -3.47 0.64 -14.75
C SER A 121 -4.08 0.47 -16.14
N LYS A 122 -5.41 0.36 -16.22
CA LYS A 122 -6.09 0.49 -17.51
C LYS A 122 -5.89 1.92 -17.98
N GLN A 123 -4.75 2.20 -18.61
CA GLN A 123 -4.61 3.41 -19.41
C GLN A 123 -5.49 3.22 -20.65
N MET A 124 -6.62 3.88 -20.65
CA MET A 124 -7.27 4.26 -21.91
C MET A 124 -6.43 5.38 -22.52
N GLY A 125 -5.34 5.01 -23.17
CA GLY A 125 -4.44 5.96 -23.81
C GLY A 125 -3.05 5.35 -23.92
N GLY A 126 -2.58 5.07 -25.11
CA GLY A 126 -1.28 4.47 -25.35
C GLY A 126 -0.15 5.31 -24.76
N SER A 127 0.76 4.66 -24.04
CA SER A 127 2.03 5.26 -23.62
C SER A 127 2.91 5.46 -24.85
N MET A 128 3.27 6.71 -25.13
CA MET A 128 4.27 7.06 -26.13
C MET A 128 5.67 6.85 -25.54
N GLN A 129 6.21 5.66 -25.62
CA GLN A 129 7.62 5.42 -25.35
C GLN A 129 8.36 5.21 -26.67
N GLY A 130 9.19 6.19 -27.02
CA GLY A 130 10.03 6.10 -28.22
C GLY A 130 9.30 6.25 -29.56
N GLY A 131 8.14 6.93 -29.61
CA GLY A 131 7.41 7.20 -30.85
C GLY A 131 6.62 6.00 -31.41
N GLN A 132 6.58 4.88 -30.72
CA GLN A 132 5.69 3.76 -31.06
C GLN A 132 4.52 3.67 -30.07
N LEU A 133 3.30 3.71 -30.62
CA LEU A 133 2.09 3.39 -29.90
C LEU A 133 2.01 1.87 -29.76
N SER A 134 2.37 1.33 -28.59
CA SER A 134 2.14 -0.08 -28.28
C SER A 134 0.69 -0.29 -27.84
N LEU A 135 -0.17 -0.65 -28.76
CA LEU A 135 -1.52 -1.12 -28.48
C LEU A 135 -1.43 -2.60 -28.10
N SER A 136 -1.56 -2.91 -26.82
CA SER A 136 -1.57 -4.31 -26.33
C SER A 136 -2.91 -5.01 -26.55
N THR A 137 -3.89 -4.32 -27.16
CA THR A 137 -5.21 -4.86 -27.44
C THR A 137 -5.39 -5.16 -28.93
N VAL A 138 -5.90 -6.32 -29.23
CA VAL A 138 -6.34 -6.67 -30.59
C VAL A 138 -7.43 -5.68 -31.01
N VAL A 139 -7.19 -4.93 -32.08
CA VAL A 139 -8.22 -4.09 -32.68
C VAL A 139 -9.15 -5.00 -33.48
N THR A 140 -10.42 -5.02 -33.08
CA THR A 140 -11.44 -5.80 -33.77
C THR A 140 -12.46 -4.87 -34.43
N THR A 141 -12.99 -5.30 -35.57
CA THR A 141 -14.06 -4.57 -36.24
C THR A 141 -15.35 -4.72 -35.43
N VAL A 142 -15.94 -3.61 -35.00
CA VAL A 142 -17.23 -3.60 -34.29
C VAL A 142 -18.38 -3.62 -35.29
N ALA A 143 -18.26 -2.88 -36.40
CA ALA A 143 -19.24 -2.83 -37.45
C ALA A 143 -18.60 -2.46 -38.78
N GLY A 144 -19.19 -2.92 -39.87
CA GLY A 144 -18.78 -2.65 -41.25
C GLY A 144 -18.12 -3.84 -41.95
N THR A 145 -18.53 -4.08 -43.20
CA THR A 145 -17.92 -5.11 -44.07
C THR A 145 -16.62 -4.63 -44.74
N GLY A 146 -16.30 -3.34 -44.66
CA GLY A 146 -15.21 -2.71 -45.45
C GLY A 146 -15.65 -2.33 -46.85
N SER A 147 -16.82 -2.70 -47.35
CA SER A 147 -17.38 -2.28 -48.62
C SER A 147 -18.38 -1.15 -48.47
N SER A 148 -18.40 -0.22 -49.38
CA SER A 148 -19.40 0.88 -49.41
C SER A 148 -20.80 0.35 -49.57
N GLY A 149 -21.75 0.86 -48.78
CA GLY A 149 -23.15 0.50 -48.83
C GLY A 149 -23.95 1.11 -47.69
N SER A 150 -25.24 0.85 -47.63
CA SER A 150 -26.16 1.35 -46.60
C SER A 150 -26.93 0.23 -45.90
N ALA A 151 -26.50 -1.02 -46.04
CA ALA A 151 -27.21 -2.17 -45.46
C ALA A 151 -27.06 -2.19 -43.95
N ASP A 152 -28.21 -2.31 -43.27
CA ASP A 152 -28.29 -2.62 -41.84
C ASP A 152 -28.18 -4.14 -41.63
N ASN A 153 -27.59 -4.52 -40.51
CA ASN A 153 -27.53 -5.92 -40.11
C ASN A 153 -27.52 -6.05 -38.59
N THR A 154 -28.14 -7.09 -38.07
CA THR A 154 -28.07 -7.43 -36.63
C THR A 154 -26.68 -7.88 -36.19
N THR A 155 -25.87 -8.40 -37.13
CA THR A 155 -24.44 -8.66 -36.94
C THR A 155 -23.69 -7.45 -37.45
N GLY A 156 -23.07 -6.63 -36.54
CA GLY A 156 -22.41 -5.37 -36.87
C GLY A 156 -21.41 -5.48 -38.02
N THR A 157 -20.61 -6.54 -38.06
CA THR A 157 -19.61 -6.81 -39.08
C THR A 157 -20.18 -7.14 -40.46
N SER A 158 -21.48 -7.37 -40.56
CA SER A 158 -22.19 -7.59 -41.84
C SER A 158 -22.95 -6.35 -42.33
N ALA A 159 -22.94 -5.28 -41.56
CA ALA A 159 -23.47 -3.98 -42.02
C ALA A 159 -22.53 -3.31 -42.99
N SER A 160 -22.98 -2.33 -43.78
CA SER A 160 -22.14 -1.51 -44.65
C SER A 160 -22.38 -0.03 -44.41
N PHE A 161 -21.34 0.76 -44.60
CA PHE A 161 -21.29 2.23 -44.45
C PHE A 161 -20.73 2.83 -45.74
N ASN A 162 -20.99 4.12 -45.95
CA ASN A 162 -20.43 4.84 -47.09
C ASN A 162 -19.79 6.18 -46.60
N LYS A 163 -18.48 6.14 -46.47
CA LYS A 163 -17.65 7.23 -45.94
C LYS A 163 -18.14 7.75 -44.59
N PRO A 164 -18.16 6.91 -43.56
CA PRO A 164 -18.46 7.36 -42.21
C PRO A 164 -17.40 8.38 -41.75
N SER A 165 -17.81 9.52 -41.17
CA SER A 165 -16.93 10.62 -40.82
C SER A 165 -16.91 10.98 -39.36
N GLY A 166 -17.93 10.68 -38.59
CA GLY A 166 -18.02 11.01 -37.18
C GLY A 166 -18.60 9.86 -36.37
N ILE A 167 -18.21 9.81 -35.09
CA ILE A 167 -18.70 8.81 -34.13
C ILE A 167 -18.87 9.46 -32.76
N THR A 168 -19.94 9.11 -32.05
CA THR A 168 -20.19 9.50 -30.67
C THR A 168 -20.87 8.36 -29.92
N THR A 169 -21.02 8.49 -28.60
CA THR A 169 -21.64 7.44 -27.75
C THR A 169 -22.55 8.05 -26.69
N ASP A 170 -23.58 7.29 -26.30
CA ASP A 170 -24.41 7.55 -25.13
C ASP A 170 -24.01 6.68 -23.92
N GLY A 171 -22.89 5.95 -24.03
CA GLY A 171 -22.41 4.99 -23.03
C GLY A 171 -22.90 3.56 -23.24
N THR A 172 -23.95 3.34 -24.06
CA THR A 172 -24.55 2.04 -24.37
C THR A 172 -24.46 1.71 -25.85
N ASN A 173 -24.52 2.74 -26.70
CA ASN A 173 -24.52 2.60 -28.14
C ASN A 173 -23.48 3.55 -28.75
N LEU A 174 -23.06 3.24 -29.99
CA LEU A 174 -22.32 4.18 -30.83
C LEU A 174 -23.27 4.75 -31.89
N TYR A 175 -23.09 6.02 -32.20
CA TYR A 175 -23.79 6.73 -33.27
C TYR A 175 -22.78 7.21 -34.27
N VAL A 176 -22.94 6.79 -35.53
CA VAL A 176 -21.99 7.07 -36.62
C VAL A 176 -22.69 7.92 -37.69
N SER A 177 -22.07 9.02 -38.07
CA SER A 177 -22.48 9.78 -39.27
C SER A 177 -22.00 9.03 -40.50
N ASP A 178 -22.94 8.50 -41.26
CA ASP A 178 -22.71 7.77 -42.52
C ASP A 178 -22.96 8.74 -43.70
N ASP A 179 -21.96 9.57 -43.92
CA ASP A 179 -22.07 10.86 -44.66
C ASP A 179 -22.66 10.68 -46.06
N TYR A 180 -22.10 9.78 -46.86
CA TYR A 180 -22.55 9.61 -48.25
C TYR A 180 -23.88 8.85 -48.35
N ASN A 181 -24.36 8.29 -47.27
CA ASN A 181 -25.69 7.74 -47.15
C ASN A 181 -26.69 8.73 -46.54
N HIS A 182 -26.23 9.88 -46.04
CA HIS A 182 -27.04 10.92 -45.37
C HIS A 182 -27.80 10.37 -44.14
N LEU A 183 -27.16 9.44 -43.38
CA LEU A 183 -27.77 8.75 -42.27
C LEU A 183 -26.95 8.91 -40.98
N ILE A 184 -27.63 8.84 -39.84
CA ILE A 184 -27.00 8.54 -38.53
C ILE A 184 -27.32 7.08 -38.21
N ARG A 185 -26.26 6.28 -38.09
CA ARG A 185 -26.38 4.85 -37.83
C ARG A 185 -26.11 4.53 -36.38
N LYS A 186 -26.97 3.75 -35.78
CA LYS A 186 -26.79 3.26 -34.40
C LYS A 186 -26.16 1.87 -34.43
N ILE A 187 -25.08 1.70 -33.62
CA ILE A 187 -24.46 0.41 -33.37
C ILE A 187 -24.71 0.07 -31.90
N VAL A 188 -25.36 -1.02 -31.60
CA VAL A 188 -25.57 -1.51 -30.24
C VAL A 188 -24.30 -2.22 -29.80
N ILE A 189 -23.72 -1.77 -28.70
CA ILE A 189 -22.55 -2.42 -28.09
C ILE A 189 -23.09 -3.50 -27.15
N SER A 190 -22.97 -4.77 -27.55
CA SER A 190 -23.30 -5.88 -26.66
C SER A 190 -22.28 -5.96 -25.55
N THR A 191 -22.73 -5.90 -24.30
CA THR A 191 -21.89 -6.11 -23.09
C THR A 191 -21.75 -7.59 -22.81
#